data_40df0026cd01c7045571fc25afb96ecc
#
_entry.id   40df0026cd01c7045571fc25afb96ecc
#
_cell.length_a   1.000
_cell.length_b   1.000
_cell.length_c   1.000
_cell.angle_alpha   90.00
_cell.angle_beta   90.00
_cell.angle_gamma   90.00
#
_symmetry.space_group_name_H-M   'P 1'
#
loop_
_entity.id
_entity.type
_entity.pdbx_description
1 polymer ?
#
loop_
_entity_poly.entity_id
_entity_poly.type
_entity_poly.pdbx_seq_one_letter_code
_entity_poly.pdbx_strand_id
1 'polypeptide(L)'
;YINKVKLLKIDIMGRSDLTFSESKYLKIHYHEPDLPSLERITQEIKSAHQHGKNIAAHCVTRSELMLVLAALEEAGPVEGDRIEHAAITDDFLINWIKKLNLIVVTQPNFMAERVESYIKDVDDFEQKNLWRLKSFINSGVRLAAGSDSPFGNSNPWFAMESAVNRPRGFENEALSPEEALSLYLKPPYNAGGASREIKEGATADLCLLNMPWSDARMX
;
A
#
# COMPACT_ATOMS: atom_id res chain seq x y z
N TYR A 1 22.59 -8.56 9.32
CA TYR A 1 22.40 -7.66 8.14
C TYR A 1 21.85 -6.31 8.58
N ILE A 2 20.84 -6.30 9.42
CA ILE A 2 20.14 -5.11 9.92
C ILE A 2 21.09 -4.16 10.66
N ASN A 3 22.03 -4.70 11.43
CA ASN A 3 22.98 -3.90 12.20
C ASN A 3 23.99 -3.10 11.35
N LYS A 4 24.06 -3.36 10.03
CA LYS A 4 24.95 -2.64 9.12
C LYS A 4 24.32 -1.44 8.44
N VAL A 5 23.00 -1.22 8.63
CA VAL A 5 22.24 -0.19 7.90
C VAL A 5 21.69 0.88 8.87
N LYS A 6 22.47 1.22 9.90
CA LYS A 6 22.04 2.16 10.95
C LYS A 6 21.78 3.59 10.47
N LEU A 7 22.21 3.92 9.25
CA LEU A 7 22.02 5.27 8.69
C LEU A 7 20.69 5.42 7.95
N LEU A 8 19.98 4.31 7.65
CA LEU A 8 18.69 4.35 6.97
C LEU A 8 17.57 4.09 7.98
N LYS A 9 16.50 4.86 7.85
CA LYS A 9 15.29 4.63 8.64
C LYS A 9 14.50 3.50 7.96
N ILE A 10 14.55 2.31 8.54
CA ILE A 10 13.93 1.12 7.99
C ILE A 10 12.90 0.59 9.01
N ASP A 11 11.68 0.39 8.57
CA ASP A 11 10.68 -0.36 9.31
C ASP A 11 10.67 -1.81 8.79
N ILE A 12 10.54 -2.77 9.69
CA ILE A 12 10.58 -4.19 9.39
C ILE A 12 9.20 -4.78 9.59
N MET A 13 8.79 -5.64 8.66
CA MET A 13 7.62 -6.50 8.81
C MET A 13 8.09 -7.92 9.02
N GLY A 14 7.52 -8.60 10.01
CA GLY A 14 7.84 -10.00 10.30
C GLY A 14 6.60 -10.86 10.39
N ARG A 15 6.72 -12.12 10.03
CA ARG A 15 5.65 -13.11 10.21
C ARG A 15 5.56 -13.50 11.69
N SER A 16 4.42 -14.06 12.09
CA SER A 16 4.17 -14.47 13.48
C SER A 16 5.16 -15.53 14.01
N ASP A 17 5.68 -16.35 13.08
CA ASP A 17 6.64 -17.41 13.42
C ASP A 17 8.09 -16.91 13.50
N LEU A 18 8.33 -15.64 13.19
CA LEU A 18 9.66 -15.03 13.26
C LEU A 18 9.74 -14.10 14.46
N THR A 19 10.56 -14.45 15.42
CA THR A 19 10.77 -13.67 16.64
C THR A 19 11.68 -12.47 16.38
N PHE A 20 11.27 -11.55 15.50
CA PHE A 20 11.95 -10.28 15.38
C PHE A 20 11.34 -9.32 16.38
N SER A 21 12.00 -9.18 17.54
CA SER A 21 11.59 -8.23 18.58
C SER A 21 11.55 -6.79 18.05
N GLU A 22 12.27 -6.51 16.97
CA GLU A 22 12.40 -5.16 16.39
C GLU A 22 11.41 -4.89 15.26
N SER A 23 10.58 -5.87 14.85
CA SER A 23 9.61 -5.63 13.78
C SER A 23 8.46 -4.75 14.29
N LYS A 24 8.18 -3.68 13.56
CA LYS A 24 7.07 -2.78 13.86
C LYS A 24 5.73 -3.38 13.43
N TYR A 25 5.75 -4.20 12.38
CA TYR A 25 4.54 -4.76 11.78
C TYR A 25 4.55 -6.28 11.86
N LEU A 26 3.38 -6.86 12.15
CA LEU A 26 3.10 -8.25 11.82
C LEU A 26 2.64 -8.30 10.37
N LYS A 27 3.37 -9.05 9.53
CA LYS A 27 3.00 -9.27 8.13
C LYS A 27 2.02 -10.44 8.05
N ILE A 28 0.79 -10.16 7.67
CA ILE A 28 -0.22 -11.17 7.35
C ILE A 28 -0.17 -11.43 5.84
N HIS A 29 -0.04 -12.70 5.47
CA HIS A 29 0.03 -13.09 4.06
C HIS A 29 -0.55 -14.49 3.90
N TYR A 30 -1.79 -14.56 3.50
CA TYR A 30 -2.49 -15.79 3.17
C TYR A 30 -2.94 -15.72 1.72
N HIS A 31 -2.94 -16.85 1.04
CA HIS A 31 -3.39 -16.95 -0.35
C HIS A 31 -4.82 -17.47 -0.40
N GLU A 32 -5.59 -17.00 -1.34
CA GLU A 32 -7.01 -17.31 -1.47
C GLU A 32 -7.33 -18.81 -1.36
N PRO A 33 -6.56 -19.74 -1.98
CA PRO A 33 -6.89 -21.17 -1.84
C PRO A 33 -6.76 -21.72 -0.41
N ASP A 34 -5.98 -21.05 0.45
CA ASP A 34 -5.68 -21.51 1.82
C ASP A 34 -6.03 -20.47 2.87
N LEU A 35 -7.12 -19.72 2.66
CA LEU A 35 -7.53 -18.71 3.63
C LEU A 35 -7.90 -19.37 4.96
N PRO A 36 -7.37 -18.87 6.08
CA PRO A 36 -7.75 -19.38 7.40
C PRO A 36 -9.13 -18.87 7.82
N SER A 37 -9.61 -19.37 8.93
CA SER A 37 -10.89 -18.89 9.48
C SER A 37 -10.75 -17.43 9.95
N LEU A 38 -11.87 -16.72 9.94
CA LEU A 38 -11.96 -15.36 10.50
C LEU A 38 -11.43 -15.31 11.93
N GLU A 39 -11.85 -16.26 12.75
CA GLU A 39 -11.44 -16.35 14.15
C GLU A 39 -9.91 -16.43 14.29
N ARG A 40 -9.25 -17.25 13.46
CA ARG A 40 -7.79 -17.41 13.50
C ARG A 40 -7.09 -16.08 13.20
N ILE A 41 -7.49 -15.39 12.13
CA ILE A 41 -6.86 -14.11 11.77
C ILE A 41 -7.15 -13.07 12.86
N THR A 42 -8.38 -13.02 13.38
CA THR A 42 -8.76 -12.09 14.44
C THR A 42 -7.86 -12.28 15.68
N GLN A 43 -7.61 -13.52 16.07
CA GLN A 43 -6.75 -13.81 17.23
C GLN A 43 -5.28 -13.41 16.96
N GLU A 44 -4.81 -13.64 15.73
CA GLU A 44 -3.46 -13.25 15.32
C GLU A 44 -3.29 -11.73 15.39
N ILE A 45 -4.29 -10.96 14.88
CA ILE A 45 -4.28 -9.49 14.94
C ILE A 45 -4.31 -9.02 16.40
N LYS A 46 -5.23 -9.54 17.21
CA LYS A 46 -5.33 -9.18 18.63
C LYS A 46 -4.00 -9.41 19.36
N SER A 47 -3.37 -10.56 19.09
CA SER A 47 -2.06 -10.86 19.68
C SER A 47 -0.99 -9.85 19.26
N ALA A 48 -0.95 -9.49 17.98
CA ALA A 48 0.01 -8.49 17.49
C ALA A 48 -0.20 -7.14 18.18
N HIS A 49 -1.44 -6.66 18.24
CA HIS A 49 -1.77 -5.38 18.90
C HIS A 49 -1.36 -5.40 20.39
N GLN A 50 -1.60 -6.51 21.10
CA GLN A 50 -1.20 -6.66 22.52
C GLN A 50 0.32 -6.55 22.70
N HIS A 51 1.09 -6.90 21.65
CA HIS A 51 2.55 -6.77 21.66
C HIS A 51 3.04 -5.46 21.06
N GLY A 52 2.14 -4.50 20.85
CA GLY A 52 2.48 -3.17 20.33
C GLY A 52 2.85 -3.16 18.84
N LYS A 53 2.44 -4.17 18.09
CA LYS A 53 2.71 -4.26 16.65
C LYS A 53 1.49 -3.85 15.83
N ASN A 54 1.73 -3.14 14.76
CA ASN A 54 0.73 -2.87 13.74
C ASN A 54 0.61 -4.06 12.78
N ILE A 55 -0.45 -4.05 11.98
CA ILE A 55 -0.69 -5.06 10.95
C ILE A 55 -0.28 -4.50 9.58
N ALA A 56 0.38 -5.33 8.77
CA ALA A 56 0.61 -5.09 7.35
C ALA A 56 0.07 -6.32 6.60
N ALA A 57 -1.14 -6.21 6.05
CA ALA A 57 -1.83 -7.37 5.46
C ALA A 57 -1.76 -7.34 3.93
N HIS A 58 -1.20 -8.40 3.34
CA HIS A 58 -1.21 -8.63 1.90
C HIS A 58 -2.63 -8.96 1.46
N CYS A 59 -3.17 -8.20 0.50
CA CYS A 59 -4.50 -8.42 -0.05
C CYS A 59 -4.49 -8.11 -1.55
N VAL A 60 -4.48 -9.15 -2.37
CA VAL A 60 -4.52 -9.01 -3.82
C VAL A 60 -5.93 -9.31 -4.34
N THR A 61 -6.58 -10.36 -3.82
CA THR A 61 -7.93 -10.70 -4.23
C THR A 61 -8.98 -10.02 -3.34
N ARG A 62 -10.19 -9.98 -3.86
CA ARG A 62 -11.34 -9.46 -3.12
C ARG A 62 -11.62 -10.28 -1.85
N SER A 63 -11.47 -11.60 -1.94
CA SER A 63 -11.71 -12.53 -0.81
C SER A 63 -10.72 -12.30 0.33
N GLU A 64 -9.43 -12.17 -0.02
CA GLU A 64 -8.37 -11.85 0.96
C GLU A 64 -8.68 -10.54 1.69
N LEU A 65 -9.04 -9.50 0.93
CA LEU A 65 -9.31 -8.18 1.49
C LEU A 65 -10.55 -8.22 2.40
N MET A 66 -11.62 -8.86 1.97
CA MET A 66 -12.84 -8.98 2.80
C MET A 66 -12.56 -9.66 4.12
N LEU A 67 -11.83 -10.78 4.09
CA LEU A 67 -11.51 -11.55 5.30
C LEU A 67 -10.64 -10.73 6.27
N VAL A 68 -9.63 -10.04 5.72
CA VAL A 68 -8.73 -9.20 6.54
C VAL A 68 -9.49 -8.03 7.16
N LEU A 69 -10.38 -7.36 6.38
CA LEU A 69 -11.16 -6.23 6.91
C LEU A 69 -12.12 -6.69 8.02
N ALA A 70 -12.77 -7.85 7.84
CA ALA A 70 -13.63 -8.42 8.88
C ALA A 70 -12.83 -8.72 10.16
N ALA A 71 -11.65 -9.30 10.00
CA ALA A 71 -10.80 -9.64 11.14
C ALA A 71 -10.29 -8.38 11.86
N LEU A 72 -9.90 -7.34 11.10
CA LEU A 72 -9.47 -6.06 11.67
C LEU A 72 -10.63 -5.38 12.40
N GLU A 73 -11.83 -5.38 11.81
CA GLU A 73 -13.01 -4.79 12.48
C GLU A 73 -13.32 -5.49 13.80
N GLU A 74 -13.26 -6.82 13.82
CA GLU A 74 -13.53 -7.61 15.02
C GLU A 74 -12.41 -7.48 16.07
N ALA A 75 -11.16 -7.37 15.62
CA ALA A 75 -10.01 -7.23 16.53
C ALA A 75 -9.91 -5.84 17.15
N GLY A 76 -10.44 -4.83 16.46
CA GLY A 76 -10.26 -3.41 16.77
C GLY A 76 -8.99 -2.89 16.12
N PRO A 77 -9.09 -2.20 14.98
CA PRO A 77 -7.91 -1.69 14.29
C PRO A 77 -7.20 -0.62 15.13
N VAL A 78 -5.88 -0.53 14.97
CA VAL A 78 -5.07 0.49 15.66
C VAL A 78 -4.41 1.41 14.64
N GLU A 79 -4.04 2.62 15.07
CA GLU A 79 -3.42 3.61 14.20
C GLU A 79 -2.12 3.05 13.62
N GLY A 80 -2.03 3.03 12.30
CA GLY A 80 -0.88 2.50 11.59
C GLY A 80 -1.11 1.14 10.93
N ASP A 81 -2.23 0.47 11.25
CA ASP A 81 -2.60 -0.76 10.53
C ASP A 81 -2.80 -0.46 9.05
N ARG A 82 -2.34 -1.38 8.19
CA ARG A 82 -2.37 -1.11 6.76
C ARG A 82 -2.61 -2.35 5.91
N ILE A 83 -3.17 -2.10 4.74
CA ILE A 83 -3.36 -3.08 3.68
C ILE A 83 -2.28 -2.86 2.63
N GLU A 84 -1.57 -3.92 2.28
CA GLU A 84 -0.63 -3.92 1.16
C GLU A 84 -1.38 -4.32 -0.10
N HIS A 85 -1.08 -3.65 -1.21
CA HIS A 85 -1.63 -3.85 -2.55
C HIS A 85 -3.06 -3.33 -2.68
N ALA A 86 -4.06 -3.98 -2.07
CA ALA A 86 -5.48 -3.68 -2.28
C ALA A 86 -5.81 -3.69 -3.78
N ALA A 87 -5.38 -4.78 -4.47
CA ALA A 87 -5.37 -4.81 -5.94
C ALA A 87 -6.78 -4.87 -6.51
N ILE A 88 -7.67 -5.72 -5.97
CA ILE A 88 -9.07 -5.80 -6.39
C ILE A 88 -9.94 -5.24 -5.25
N THR A 89 -10.43 -4.01 -5.44
CA THR A 89 -11.14 -3.29 -4.36
C THR A 89 -12.36 -2.54 -4.92
N ASP A 90 -13.55 -3.02 -4.63
CA ASP A 90 -14.79 -2.34 -5.04
C ASP A 90 -15.14 -1.18 -4.09
N ASP A 91 -16.21 -0.42 -4.40
CA ASP A 91 -16.61 0.75 -3.60
C ASP A 91 -16.98 0.38 -2.16
N PHE A 92 -17.56 -0.80 -1.96
CA PHE A 92 -17.91 -1.28 -0.61
C PHE A 92 -16.62 -1.46 0.23
N LEU A 93 -15.61 -2.09 -0.35
CA LEU A 93 -14.34 -2.33 0.34
C LEU A 93 -13.56 -1.02 0.57
N ILE A 94 -13.59 -0.09 -0.39
CA ILE A 94 -12.97 1.25 -0.21
C ILE A 94 -13.61 1.94 1.00
N ASN A 95 -14.93 1.94 1.09
CA ASN A 95 -15.65 2.55 2.20
C ASN A 95 -15.35 1.85 3.53
N TRP A 96 -15.18 0.53 3.52
CA TRP A 96 -14.85 -0.24 4.72
C TRP A 96 -13.42 0.09 5.19
N ILE A 97 -12.45 0.14 4.27
CA ILE A 97 -11.07 0.57 4.57
C ILE A 97 -11.07 1.96 5.23
N LYS A 98 -11.83 2.90 4.64
CA LYS A 98 -11.95 4.26 5.18
C LYS A 98 -12.59 4.25 6.58
N LYS A 99 -13.70 3.52 6.75
CA LYS A 99 -14.41 3.40 8.04
C LYS A 99 -13.47 2.93 9.15
N LEU A 100 -12.60 1.96 8.84
CA LEU A 100 -11.63 1.41 9.78
C LEU A 100 -10.37 2.27 9.92
N ASN A 101 -10.29 3.39 9.19
CA ASN A 101 -9.16 4.32 9.22
C ASN A 101 -7.82 3.64 8.89
N LEU A 102 -7.85 2.68 7.97
CA LEU A 102 -6.64 1.94 7.57
C LEU A 102 -5.84 2.73 6.53
N ILE A 103 -4.55 2.37 6.41
CA ILE A 103 -3.66 2.89 5.38
C ILE A 103 -3.62 1.87 4.25
N VAL A 104 -3.59 2.33 2.99
CA VAL A 104 -3.31 1.46 1.85
C VAL A 104 -1.92 1.80 1.31
N VAL A 105 -1.08 0.78 1.12
CA VAL A 105 0.23 0.91 0.46
C VAL A 105 0.17 0.09 -0.83
N THR A 106 0.03 0.79 -1.95
CA THR A 106 -0.25 0.20 -3.25
C THR A 106 0.95 0.25 -4.20
N GLN A 107 0.87 -0.43 -5.37
CA GLN A 107 1.96 -0.50 -6.34
C GLN A 107 1.45 -0.08 -7.72
N PRO A 108 1.53 1.22 -8.04
CA PRO A 108 1.05 1.71 -9.35
C PRO A 108 1.73 1.04 -10.55
N ASN A 109 3.01 0.67 -10.39
CA ASN A 109 3.82 0.03 -11.43
C ASN A 109 3.23 -1.31 -11.91
N PHE A 110 2.46 -2.00 -11.07
CA PHE A 110 1.95 -3.33 -11.44
C PHE A 110 0.99 -3.28 -12.64
N MET A 111 0.24 -2.18 -12.81
CA MET A 111 -0.63 -2.06 -13.98
C MET A 111 0.18 -1.94 -15.28
N ALA A 112 1.29 -1.21 -15.27
CA ALA A 112 2.16 -1.14 -16.45
C ALA A 112 2.89 -2.45 -16.70
N GLU A 113 3.28 -3.15 -15.62
CA GLU A 113 4.05 -4.39 -15.72
C GLU A 113 3.21 -5.61 -16.06
N ARG A 114 1.94 -5.65 -15.63
CA ARG A 114 1.16 -6.90 -15.58
C ARG A 114 -0.30 -6.77 -16.04
N VAL A 115 -0.68 -5.70 -16.73
CA VAL A 115 -2.07 -5.50 -17.11
C VAL A 115 -2.64 -6.67 -17.93
N GLU A 116 -1.83 -7.25 -18.84
CA GLU A 116 -2.26 -8.38 -19.67
C GLU A 116 -2.59 -9.61 -18.81
N SER A 117 -1.79 -9.87 -17.78
CA SER A 117 -2.07 -10.97 -16.85
C SER A 117 -3.34 -10.70 -16.07
N TYR A 118 -3.55 -9.48 -15.58
CA TYR A 118 -4.77 -9.14 -14.84
C TYR A 118 -6.01 -9.30 -15.71
N ILE A 119 -5.97 -8.84 -16.98
CA ILE A 119 -7.10 -8.99 -17.90
C ILE A 119 -7.42 -10.47 -18.15
N LYS A 120 -6.39 -11.30 -18.21
CA LYS A 120 -6.53 -12.74 -18.45
C LYS A 120 -7.04 -13.49 -17.22
N ASP A 121 -6.54 -13.14 -16.04
CA ASP A 121 -6.70 -13.95 -14.82
C ASP A 121 -7.82 -13.45 -13.90
N VAL A 122 -8.26 -12.19 -14.05
CA VAL A 122 -9.31 -11.59 -13.23
C VAL A 122 -10.63 -11.56 -14.01
N ASP A 123 -11.70 -12.02 -13.37
CA ASP A 123 -13.04 -12.05 -13.98
C ASP A 123 -13.43 -10.66 -14.52
N ASP A 124 -14.05 -10.62 -15.69
CA ASP A 124 -14.41 -9.38 -16.41
C ASP A 124 -15.15 -8.38 -15.52
N PHE A 125 -16.07 -8.87 -14.67
CA PHE A 125 -16.87 -7.99 -13.81
C PHE A 125 -16.05 -7.36 -12.68
N GLU A 126 -14.87 -7.93 -12.34
CA GLU A 126 -13.97 -7.41 -11.31
C GLU A 126 -12.85 -6.54 -11.88
N GLN A 127 -12.57 -6.62 -13.18
CA GLN A 127 -11.44 -5.87 -13.78
C GLN A 127 -11.53 -4.37 -13.52
N LYS A 128 -12.75 -3.81 -13.50
CA LYS A 128 -12.98 -2.39 -13.19
C LYS A 128 -12.55 -2.00 -11.77
N ASN A 129 -12.31 -2.98 -10.91
CA ASN A 129 -11.92 -2.79 -9.51
C ASN A 129 -10.40 -2.93 -9.31
N LEU A 130 -9.63 -3.05 -10.40
CA LEU A 130 -8.17 -3.24 -10.34
C LEU A 130 -7.45 -1.92 -10.06
N TRP A 131 -6.64 -1.92 -9.00
CA TRP A 131 -5.67 -0.86 -8.69
C TRP A 131 -6.30 0.54 -8.71
N ARG A 132 -7.29 0.75 -7.87
CA ARG A 132 -8.19 1.92 -7.90
C ARG A 132 -7.60 3.15 -7.20
N LEU A 133 -6.50 3.68 -7.76
CA LEU A 133 -5.72 4.77 -7.16
C LEU A 133 -6.56 6.04 -6.95
N LYS A 134 -7.26 6.49 -8.01
CA LYS A 134 -8.05 7.71 -7.97
C LYS A 134 -9.25 7.58 -7.04
N SER A 135 -9.87 6.41 -7.05
CA SER A 135 -11.01 6.11 -6.17
C SER A 135 -10.60 6.16 -4.69
N PHE A 136 -9.43 5.61 -4.33
CA PHE A 136 -8.91 5.70 -2.96
C PHE A 136 -8.73 7.17 -2.54
N ILE A 137 -8.08 7.97 -3.39
CA ILE A 137 -7.85 9.40 -3.10
C ILE A 137 -9.19 10.13 -2.91
N ASN A 138 -10.10 9.95 -3.86
CA ASN A 138 -11.41 10.63 -3.84
C ASN A 138 -12.23 10.26 -2.61
N SER A 139 -12.09 9.03 -2.13
CA SER A 139 -12.79 8.56 -0.93
C SER A 139 -12.12 9.04 0.36
N GLY A 140 -10.92 9.60 0.29
CA GLY A 140 -10.18 10.06 1.45
C GLY A 140 -9.49 8.93 2.22
N VAL A 141 -9.23 7.80 1.57
CA VAL A 141 -8.41 6.73 2.14
C VAL A 141 -6.95 7.19 2.17
N ARG A 142 -6.26 6.93 3.27
CA ARG A 142 -4.85 7.27 3.42
C ARG A 142 -4.02 6.35 2.52
N LEU A 143 -3.48 6.90 1.44
CA LEU A 143 -2.82 6.16 0.38
C LEU A 143 -1.33 6.52 0.30
N ALA A 144 -0.48 5.51 0.15
CA ALA A 144 0.94 5.64 -0.17
C ALA A 144 1.31 4.62 -1.24
N ALA A 145 2.48 4.78 -1.85
CA ALA A 145 2.95 3.83 -2.85
C ALA A 145 4.30 3.24 -2.48
N GLY A 146 4.54 2.02 -2.94
CA GLY A 146 5.79 1.31 -2.86
C GLY A 146 6.02 0.51 -4.13
N SER A 147 7.24 0.02 -4.33
CA SER A 147 7.59 -0.76 -5.53
C SER A 147 7.32 -2.25 -5.38
N ASP A 148 7.29 -2.73 -4.13
CA ASP A 148 7.30 -4.16 -3.82
C ASP A 148 8.52 -4.87 -4.45
N SER A 149 9.66 -4.16 -4.51
CA SER A 149 10.92 -4.70 -5.04
C SER A 149 11.44 -5.84 -4.13
N PRO A 150 12.01 -6.91 -4.68
CA PRO A 150 12.39 -7.08 -6.10
C PRO A 150 11.29 -7.64 -7.01
N PHE A 151 10.08 -7.86 -6.49
CA PHE A 151 8.96 -8.38 -7.28
C PHE A 151 8.48 -7.35 -8.32
N GLY A 152 8.40 -6.08 -7.93
CA GLY A 152 8.09 -4.98 -8.85
C GLY A 152 9.31 -4.12 -9.18
N ASN A 153 9.20 -3.30 -10.20
CA ASN A 153 10.25 -2.35 -10.62
C ASN A 153 10.54 -1.36 -9.48
N SER A 154 11.80 -1.27 -9.08
CA SER A 154 12.22 -0.42 -7.95
C SER A 154 12.27 1.08 -8.27
N ASN A 155 12.12 1.47 -9.55
CA ASN A 155 12.20 2.87 -9.98
C ASN A 155 10.93 3.63 -9.60
N PRO A 156 10.98 4.59 -8.66
CA PRO A 156 9.77 5.33 -8.29
C PRO A 156 9.23 6.22 -9.43
N TRP A 157 10.08 6.67 -10.35
CA TRP A 157 9.62 7.45 -11.51
C TRP A 157 8.75 6.61 -12.42
N PHE A 158 9.16 5.37 -12.67
CA PHE A 158 8.35 4.42 -13.46
C PHE A 158 7.00 4.16 -12.78
N ALA A 159 7.00 4.01 -11.46
CA ALA A 159 5.75 3.79 -10.73
C ALA A 159 4.83 5.03 -10.77
N MET A 160 5.41 6.24 -10.66
CA MET A 160 4.64 7.49 -10.80
C MET A 160 4.10 7.66 -12.23
N GLU A 161 4.93 7.38 -13.23
CA GLU A 161 4.50 7.38 -14.64
C GLU A 161 3.32 6.40 -14.83
N SER A 162 3.42 5.20 -14.26
CA SER A 162 2.35 4.18 -14.34
C SER A 162 1.05 4.62 -13.64
N ALA A 163 1.16 5.45 -12.61
CA ALA A 163 -0.01 6.02 -11.94
C ALA A 163 -0.70 7.08 -12.79
N VAL A 164 0.08 7.85 -13.58
CA VAL A 164 -0.42 8.93 -14.43
C VAL A 164 -0.91 8.37 -15.78
N ASN A 165 -0.09 7.53 -16.42
CA ASN A 165 -0.35 6.97 -17.74
C ASN A 165 -0.92 5.56 -17.62
N ARG A 166 -2.19 5.48 -17.22
CA ARG A 166 -2.86 4.19 -17.00
C ARG A 166 -3.10 3.46 -18.34
N PRO A 167 -3.04 2.12 -18.34
CA PRO A 167 -3.39 1.36 -19.55
C PRO A 167 -4.82 1.62 -20.01
N ARG A 168 -5.05 1.38 -21.31
CA ARG A 168 -6.37 1.53 -21.92
C ARG A 168 -7.44 0.74 -21.14
N GLY A 169 -8.53 1.41 -20.81
CA GLY A 169 -9.64 0.85 -20.04
C GLY A 169 -9.56 1.15 -18.54
N PHE A 170 -8.42 1.71 -18.08
CA PHE A 170 -8.21 2.04 -16.67
C PHE A 170 -7.92 3.54 -16.45
N GLU A 171 -8.16 4.37 -17.46
CA GLU A 171 -7.84 5.80 -17.44
C GLU A 171 -8.58 6.58 -16.34
N ASN A 172 -9.76 6.10 -15.94
CA ASN A 172 -10.55 6.71 -14.87
C ASN A 172 -9.85 6.65 -13.50
N GLU A 173 -8.85 5.79 -13.37
CA GLU A 173 -8.06 5.66 -12.14
C GLU A 173 -6.69 6.34 -12.25
N ALA A 174 -6.49 7.15 -13.30
CA ALA A 174 -5.25 7.91 -13.49
C ALA A 174 -5.14 9.04 -12.45
N LEU A 175 -3.93 9.27 -12.00
CA LEU A 175 -3.59 10.36 -11.08
C LEU A 175 -2.97 11.53 -11.84
N SER A 176 -3.05 12.73 -11.29
CA SER A 176 -2.20 13.82 -11.77
C SER A 176 -0.74 13.55 -11.33
N PRO A 177 0.24 14.17 -12.01
CA PRO A 177 1.65 14.03 -11.57
C PRO A 177 1.86 14.41 -10.10
N GLU A 178 1.14 15.43 -9.62
CA GLU A 178 1.24 15.89 -8.23
C GLU A 178 0.67 14.86 -7.26
N GLU A 179 -0.45 14.24 -7.61
CA GLU A 179 -1.03 13.16 -6.80
C GLU A 179 -0.07 11.96 -6.75
N ALA A 180 0.48 11.56 -7.91
CA ALA A 180 1.42 10.44 -7.99
C ALA A 180 2.66 10.72 -7.14
N LEU A 181 3.24 11.92 -7.25
CA LEU A 181 4.39 12.33 -6.43
C LEU A 181 4.05 12.27 -4.93
N SER A 182 2.85 12.73 -4.55
CA SER A 182 2.45 12.78 -3.14
C SER A 182 2.47 11.41 -2.48
N LEU A 183 2.25 10.32 -3.23
CA LEU A 183 2.29 8.96 -2.69
C LEU A 183 3.69 8.56 -2.22
N TYR A 184 4.74 9.15 -2.82
CA TYR A 184 6.15 8.88 -2.50
C TYR A 184 6.73 9.89 -1.50
N LEU A 185 6.01 10.96 -1.20
CA LEU A 185 6.46 11.95 -0.21
C LEU A 185 6.02 11.59 1.22
N LYS A 186 5.33 10.48 1.41
CA LYS A 186 4.93 10.03 2.74
C LYS A 186 6.15 9.58 3.53
N PRO A 187 6.21 9.86 4.85
CA PRO A 187 7.31 9.34 5.66
C PRO A 187 7.28 7.79 5.68
N PRO A 188 8.41 7.12 5.48
CA PRO A 188 8.41 5.64 5.47
C PRO A 188 7.88 5.02 6.77
N TYR A 189 8.11 5.70 7.90
CA TYR A 189 7.66 5.24 9.20
C TYR A 189 6.18 5.59 9.48
N ASN A 190 5.54 6.34 8.58
CA ASN A 190 4.12 6.72 8.69
C ASN A 190 3.54 6.92 7.29
N ALA A 191 3.30 5.83 6.59
CA ALA A 191 2.79 5.85 5.22
C ALA A 191 1.42 6.55 5.10
N GLY A 192 0.65 6.59 6.19
CA GLY A 192 -0.64 7.31 6.23
C GLY A 192 -0.53 8.77 6.62
N GLY A 193 0.67 9.27 6.88
CA GLY A 193 0.89 10.63 7.36
C GLY A 193 0.83 11.69 6.26
N ALA A 194 1.02 12.94 6.66
CA ALA A 194 1.14 14.06 5.72
C ALA A 194 2.40 13.91 4.86
N SER A 195 2.34 14.39 3.63
CA SER A 195 3.53 14.43 2.76
C SER A 195 4.61 15.31 3.38
N ARG A 196 5.86 14.90 3.19
CA ARG A 196 7.02 15.69 3.64
C ARG A 196 7.10 16.97 2.81
N GLU A 197 7.53 18.03 3.46
CA GLU A 197 7.65 19.36 2.86
C GLU A 197 9.07 19.92 3.11
N ILE A 198 9.53 20.73 2.17
CA ILE A 198 10.78 21.47 2.35
C ILE A 198 10.45 22.74 3.13
N LYS A 199 10.85 22.77 4.41
CA LYS A 199 10.63 23.92 5.27
C LYS A 199 11.66 23.95 6.38
N GLU A 200 11.89 25.11 6.97
CA GLU A 200 12.80 25.29 8.08
C GLU A 200 12.45 24.33 9.23
N GLY A 201 13.46 23.62 9.74
CA GLY A 201 13.29 22.66 10.82
C GLY A 201 12.91 21.25 10.36
N ALA A 202 12.58 21.05 9.07
CA ALA A 202 12.29 19.71 8.56
C ALA A 202 13.56 18.89 8.36
N THR A 203 13.43 17.56 8.48
CA THR A 203 14.55 16.66 8.18
C THR A 203 14.93 16.79 6.70
N ALA A 204 16.23 16.90 6.44
CA ALA A 204 16.76 17.10 5.09
C ALA A 204 16.89 15.78 4.30
N ASP A 205 15.79 15.03 4.20
CA ASP A 205 15.69 13.87 3.31
C ASP A 205 15.26 14.42 1.93
N LEU A 206 16.23 14.79 1.10
CA LEU A 206 16.01 15.55 -0.12
C LEU A 206 16.43 14.78 -1.36
N CYS A 207 15.72 15.02 -2.45
CA CYS A 207 16.09 14.56 -3.78
C CYS A 207 16.22 15.79 -4.69
N LEU A 208 17.39 16.01 -5.26
CA LEU A 208 17.63 17.10 -6.19
C LEU A 208 17.43 16.61 -7.62
N LEU A 209 16.52 17.23 -8.34
CA LEU A 209 16.28 16.93 -9.75
C LEU A 209 17.23 17.74 -10.63
N ASN A 210 17.57 17.20 -11.79
CA ASN A 210 18.40 17.90 -12.79
C ASN A 210 17.59 18.86 -13.67
N MET A 211 16.28 18.99 -13.41
CA MET A 211 15.38 19.88 -14.13
C MET A 211 14.26 20.37 -13.20
N PRO A 212 13.59 21.49 -13.52
CA PRO A 212 12.45 21.95 -12.72
C PRO A 212 11.32 20.93 -12.72
N TRP A 213 10.51 20.93 -11.65
CA TRP A 213 9.35 20.05 -11.56
C TRP A 213 8.36 20.25 -12.72
N SER A 214 8.19 21.51 -13.19
CA SER A 214 7.35 21.82 -14.35
C SER A 214 7.68 20.98 -15.58
N ASP A 215 8.95 20.62 -15.73
CA ASP A 215 9.44 19.83 -16.87
C ASP A 215 9.43 18.33 -16.52
N ALA A 216 9.91 17.98 -15.32
CA ALA A 216 9.98 16.61 -14.85
C ALA A 216 8.59 15.93 -14.81
N ARG A 217 7.55 16.71 -14.56
CA ARG A 217 6.16 16.20 -14.49
C ARG A 217 5.57 15.86 -15.87
N MET A 218 6.25 16.24 -16.97
CA MET A 218 5.81 16.02 -18.36
C MET A 218 6.49 14.84 -19.04
N UNK A 219 7.43 14.64 -18.33
CA UNK A 219 8.21 13.65 -18.82
C UNK A 219 7.80 12.36 -18.59
#